data_51e8a7fd5dfb6e92497db414db550664
#
_entry.id   51e8a7fd5dfb6e92497db414db550664
#
_cell.length_a   1.000
_cell.length_b   1.000
_cell.length_c   1.000
_cell.angle_alpha   90.00
_cell.angle_beta   90.00
_cell.angle_gamma   90.00
#
_symmetry.space_group_name_H-M   'P 1'
#
loop_
_entity.id
_entity.type
_entity.pdbx_description
1 polymer ?
#
loop_
_entity_poly.entity_id
_entity_poly.type
_entity_poly.pdbx_seq_one_letter_code
_entity_poly.pdbx_strand_id
1 'polypeptide(L)'
;MPFTEDNYEKAIISLFEGMGYQYLYGPDIERDYYVPYYETQLEDSLQAVNPKKPYAAIHEAIIKLRNIDMGSLAQRNETFTDYLQHGIEVSYFNGKEMRNEIVYLIDFEHADKNTFQVINQWTFIENAEKRADIIVFVNGLPLVVVELKSPSREETDASEAYLQLRNYMKDIPSLFTFNMFCVMSDMALSKAGTITSKEDRYMEWKTKDGDYESTEFADYDTFFEGIFQRERLLDIIKNFICFSKEEKGSAKILAGYHQYFAVKKAIERTKHATVSNGKIGVFWHTQGSGKSLSMIFYAHLLQQELSQPTIVVITDRNDLDDQLYTQFSKCKEFLRQTPMQANSRENLKELLSGREANGIIFTTMQLSLIHISE
;
A
#
# COMPACT_ATOMS: atom_id res chain seq x y z
N MET A 1 -15.64 29.27 -20.59
CA MET A 1 -14.77 29.73 -19.50
C MET A 1 -13.59 28.77 -19.43
N PRO A 2 -12.37 29.22 -19.15
CA PRO A 2 -11.27 28.29 -18.97
C PRO A 2 -11.58 27.37 -17.79
N PHE A 3 -11.26 26.10 -17.91
CA PHE A 3 -11.40 25.11 -16.84
C PHE A 3 -10.34 25.41 -15.78
N THR A 4 -10.75 25.75 -14.57
CA THR A 4 -9.89 26.19 -13.48
C THR A 4 -9.53 25.03 -12.55
N GLU A 5 -8.53 25.21 -11.69
CA GLU A 5 -8.16 24.26 -10.64
C GLU A 5 -9.34 23.94 -9.71
N ASP A 6 -10.13 24.95 -9.33
CA ASP A 6 -11.37 24.78 -8.53
C ASP A 6 -12.41 23.89 -9.24
N ASN A 7 -12.56 24.04 -10.57
CA ASN A 7 -13.45 23.18 -11.35
C ASN A 7 -12.92 21.74 -11.41
N TYR A 8 -11.61 21.58 -11.48
CA TYR A 8 -10.96 20.29 -11.49
C TYR A 8 -11.08 19.58 -10.12
N GLU A 9 -10.79 20.30 -9.03
CA GLU A 9 -10.98 19.81 -7.66
C GLU A 9 -12.43 19.31 -7.45
N LYS A 10 -13.43 20.09 -7.87
CA LYS A 10 -14.84 19.68 -7.80
C LYS A 10 -15.17 18.45 -8.64
N ALA A 11 -14.60 18.33 -9.82
CA ALA A 11 -14.79 17.14 -10.66
C ALA A 11 -14.23 15.87 -9.98
N ILE A 12 -13.05 15.96 -9.38
CA ILE A 12 -12.46 14.85 -8.62
C ILE A 12 -13.31 14.49 -7.40
N ILE A 13 -13.77 15.49 -6.63
CA ILE A 13 -14.65 15.26 -5.49
C ILE A 13 -15.93 14.53 -5.93
N SER A 14 -16.52 14.93 -7.06
CA SER A 14 -17.73 14.25 -7.60
C SER A 14 -17.45 12.79 -7.99
N LEU A 15 -16.23 12.45 -8.48
CA LEU A 15 -15.85 11.07 -8.73
C LEU A 15 -15.79 10.27 -7.41
N PHE A 16 -15.20 10.84 -6.36
CA PHE A 16 -15.15 10.20 -5.05
C PHE A 16 -16.55 9.96 -4.47
N GLU A 17 -17.44 10.95 -4.55
CA GLU A 17 -18.85 10.79 -4.13
C GLU A 17 -19.54 9.68 -4.93
N GLY A 18 -19.29 9.60 -6.26
CA GLY A 18 -19.78 8.53 -7.13
C GLY A 18 -19.27 7.14 -6.73
N MET A 19 -18.09 7.04 -6.13
CA MET A 19 -17.53 5.81 -5.57
C MET A 19 -17.98 5.54 -4.12
N GLY A 20 -18.83 6.39 -3.54
CA GLY A 20 -19.40 6.22 -2.21
C GLY A 20 -18.54 6.79 -1.06
N TYR A 21 -17.67 7.74 -1.35
CA TYR A 21 -16.97 8.53 -0.33
C TYR A 21 -17.87 9.67 0.15
N GLN A 22 -17.80 9.97 1.43
CA GLN A 22 -18.42 11.17 1.99
C GLN A 22 -17.51 12.37 1.73
N TYR A 23 -18.05 13.40 1.08
CA TYR A 23 -17.35 14.67 0.93
C TYR A 23 -17.55 15.55 2.16
N LEU A 24 -16.46 16.17 2.63
CA LEU A 24 -16.46 17.19 3.68
C LEU A 24 -15.55 18.35 3.24
N TYR A 25 -15.97 19.58 3.59
CA TYR A 25 -15.13 20.76 3.40
C TYR A 25 -14.27 20.99 4.64
N GLY A 26 -12.95 20.90 4.50
CA GLY A 26 -12.01 20.94 5.62
C GLY A 26 -12.15 22.14 6.57
N PRO A 27 -12.35 23.39 6.06
CA PRO A 27 -12.59 24.55 6.91
C PRO A 27 -13.86 24.50 7.77
N ASP A 28 -14.86 23.69 7.42
CA ASP A 28 -16.10 23.56 8.19
C ASP A 28 -15.96 22.52 9.32
N ILE A 29 -14.86 21.78 9.37
CA ILE A 29 -14.62 20.77 10.40
C ILE A 29 -13.96 21.42 11.62
N GLU A 30 -14.70 21.45 12.74
CA GLU A 30 -14.14 21.89 14.03
C GLU A 30 -13.15 20.84 14.57
N ARG A 31 -11.88 21.20 14.65
CA ARG A 31 -10.80 20.30 15.05
C ARG A 31 -9.54 21.04 15.51
N ASP A 32 -8.63 20.32 16.13
CA ASP A 32 -7.27 20.81 16.38
C ASP A 32 -6.43 20.73 15.08
N TYR A 33 -5.91 21.86 14.62
CA TYR A 33 -5.06 21.95 13.41
C TYR A 33 -3.66 21.37 13.60
N TYR A 34 -3.25 21.04 14.84
CA TYR A 34 -1.97 20.39 15.17
C TYR A 34 -2.06 18.86 15.19
N VAL A 35 -3.27 18.30 15.04
CA VAL A 35 -3.48 16.86 14.96
C VAL A 35 -3.62 16.46 13.48
N PRO A 36 -2.79 15.51 12.99
CA PRO A 36 -2.76 15.17 11.55
C PRO A 36 -3.95 14.35 11.05
N TYR A 37 -4.71 13.71 11.92
CA TYR A 37 -5.85 12.87 11.60
C TYR A 37 -7.16 13.46 12.15
N TYR A 38 -8.29 12.96 11.68
CA TYR A 38 -9.62 13.39 12.11
C TYR A 38 -10.01 12.62 13.39
N GLU A 39 -9.70 13.17 14.58
CA GLU A 39 -9.75 12.47 15.87
C GLU A 39 -11.12 11.87 16.20
N THR A 40 -12.19 12.67 16.10
CA THR A 40 -13.55 12.20 16.43
C THR A 40 -13.97 11.06 15.50
N GLN A 41 -13.71 11.19 14.20
CA GLN A 41 -13.99 10.13 13.24
C GLN A 41 -13.15 8.88 13.47
N LEU A 42 -11.87 9.04 13.86
CA LEU A 42 -10.97 7.92 14.16
C LEU A 42 -11.50 7.12 15.35
N GLU A 43 -11.86 7.77 16.44
CA GLU A 43 -12.37 7.11 17.64
C GLU A 43 -13.66 6.33 17.37
N ASP A 44 -14.64 6.95 16.68
CA ASP A 44 -15.90 6.33 16.31
C ASP A 44 -15.68 5.13 15.37
N SER A 45 -14.81 5.29 14.37
CA SER A 45 -14.51 4.22 13.40
C SER A 45 -13.80 3.04 14.06
N LEU A 46 -12.84 3.30 14.95
CA LEU A 46 -12.14 2.22 15.66
C LEU A 46 -13.10 1.39 16.53
N GLN A 47 -14.07 2.06 17.18
CA GLN A 47 -15.11 1.36 17.94
C GLN A 47 -15.99 0.50 17.02
N ALA A 48 -16.34 1.00 15.82
CA ALA A 48 -17.15 0.27 14.85
C ALA A 48 -16.40 -0.92 14.22
N VAL A 49 -15.12 -0.76 13.89
CA VAL A 49 -14.26 -1.83 13.35
C VAL A 49 -13.96 -2.90 14.41
N ASN A 50 -13.91 -2.54 15.70
CA ASN A 50 -13.59 -3.44 16.80
C ASN A 50 -14.74 -3.57 17.82
N PRO A 51 -15.94 -4.01 17.43
CA PRO A 51 -17.14 -3.94 18.28
C PRO A 51 -17.07 -4.80 19.54
N LYS A 52 -16.14 -5.76 19.59
CA LYS A 52 -15.94 -6.66 20.75
C LYS A 52 -14.82 -6.17 21.67
N LYS A 53 -14.09 -5.10 21.32
CA LYS A 53 -12.97 -4.59 22.11
C LYS A 53 -13.48 -3.55 23.10
N PRO A 54 -12.95 -3.55 24.33
CA PRO A 54 -13.29 -2.51 25.30
C PRO A 54 -12.67 -1.16 24.90
N TYR A 55 -13.30 -0.08 25.31
CA TYR A 55 -12.82 1.29 25.06
C TYR A 55 -11.37 1.49 25.51
N ALA A 56 -10.95 0.89 26.63
CA ALA A 56 -9.57 0.96 27.10
C ALA A 56 -8.55 0.43 26.09
N ALA A 57 -8.87 -0.65 25.36
CA ALA A 57 -7.98 -1.17 24.30
C ALA A 57 -7.90 -0.21 23.11
N ILE A 58 -9.04 0.37 22.73
CA ILE A 58 -9.10 1.35 21.61
C ILE A 58 -8.32 2.61 21.98
N HIS A 59 -8.49 3.11 23.21
CA HIS A 59 -7.76 4.27 23.70
C HIS A 59 -6.23 4.03 23.73
N GLU A 60 -5.77 2.86 24.16
CA GLU A 60 -4.34 2.49 24.10
C GLU A 60 -3.81 2.45 22.65
N ALA A 61 -4.62 1.98 21.68
CA ALA A 61 -4.25 2.02 20.26
C ALA A 61 -4.09 3.47 19.77
N ILE A 62 -4.99 4.37 20.13
CA ILE A 62 -4.90 5.80 19.78
C ILE A 62 -3.65 6.43 20.43
N ILE A 63 -3.34 6.10 21.67
CA ILE A 63 -2.10 6.56 22.32
C ILE A 63 -0.87 6.09 21.54
N LYS A 64 -0.84 4.83 21.09
CA LYS A 64 0.27 4.32 20.28
C LYS A 64 0.39 5.02 18.93
N LEU A 65 -0.73 5.35 18.29
CA LEU A 65 -0.73 6.14 17.05
C LEU A 65 -0.15 7.55 17.26
N ARG A 66 -0.52 8.22 18.36
CA ARG A 66 0.00 9.56 18.71
C ARG A 66 1.51 9.56 18.97
N ASN A 67 2.04 8.45 19.45
CA ASN A 67 3.45 8.31 19.85
C ASN A 67 4.34 7.71 18.75
N ILE A 68 3.92 7.75 17.48
CA ILE A 68 4.78 7.41 16.34
C ILE A 68 5.63 8.65 16.00
N ASP A 69 6.63 8.94 16.82
CA ASP A 69 7.45 10.16 16.74
C ASP A 69 8.95 9.88 16.54
N MET A 70 9.39 8.63 16.74
CA MET A 70 10.82 8.29 16.71
C MET A 70 11.30 7.93 15.29
N GLY A 71 12.47 8.45 14.95
CA GLY A 71 13.16 8.13 13.70
C GLY A 71 12.83 9.07 12.54
N SER A 72 13.31 8.73 11.36
CA SER A 72 13.03 9.47 10.13
C SER A 72 11.56 9.32 9.71
N LEU A 73 11.09 10.20 8.83
CA LEU A 73 9.73 10.10 8.28
C LEU A 73 9.45 8.70 7.70
N ALA A 74 10.40 8.12 6.97
CA ALA A 74 10.24 6.78 6.41
C ALA A 74 10.09 5.70 7.49
N GLN A 75 10.85 5.78 8.60
CA GLN A 75 10.72 4.84 9.72
C GLN A 75 9.40 4.98 10.46
N ARG A 76 8.96 6.22 10.73
CA ARG A 76 7.65 6.48 11.33
C ARG A 76 6.51 5.95 10.45
N ASN A 77 6.58 6.22 9.17
CA ASN A 77 5.59 5.74 8.21
C ASN A 77 5.63 4.21 8.03
N GLU A 78 6.80 3.57 8.15
CA GLU A 78 6.92 2.11 8.17
C GLU A 78 6.19 1.50 9.39
N THR A 79 6.40 2.08 10.58
CA THR A 79 5.69 1.68 11.81
C THR A 79 4.17 1.86 11.65
N PHE A 80 3.74 3.00 11.11
CA PHE A 80 2.32 3.22 10.85
C PHE A 80 1.75 2.21 9.82
N THR A 81 2.49 1.95 8.75
CA THR A 81 2.05 1.00 7.72
C THR A 81 1.87 -0.41 8.30
N ASP A 82 2.77 -0.85 9.18
CA ASP A 82 2.64 -2.12 9.88
C ASP A 82 1.38 -2.14 10.79
N TYR A 83 1.16 -1.08 11.56
CA TYR A 83 -0.05 -0.93 12.37
C TYR A 83 -1.32 -0.95 11.54
N LEU A 84 -1.31 -0.32 10.38
CA LEU A 84 -2.47 -0.27 9.49
C LEU A 84 -2.79 -1.63 8.89
N GLN A 85 -1.77 -2.36 8.42
CA GLN A 85 -1.92 -3.65 7.74
C GLN A 85 -2.20 -4.82 8.70
N HIS A 86 -1.71 -4.75 9.95
CA HIS A 86 -1.74 -5.88 10.88
C HIS A 86 -2.50 -5.61 12.18
N GLY A 87 -2.85 -4.36 12.44
CA GLY A 87 -3.42 -3.91 13.71
C GLY A 87 -2.35 -3.55 14.74
N ILE A 88 -2.79 -2.94 15.81
CA ILE A 88 -1.96 -2.48 16.93
C ILE A 88 -2.12 -3.45 18.09
N GLU A 89 -1.05 -4.11 18.48
CA GLU A 89 -1.03 -4.88 19.71
C GLU A 89 -1.05 -3.90 20.90
N VAL A 90 -2.02 -4.05 21.80
CA VAL A 90 -2.19 -3.18 22.97
C VAL A 90 -2.25 -4.02 24.24
N SER A 91 -1.79 -3.45 25.36
CA SER A 91 -1.90 -4.02 26.69
C SER A 91 -2.71 -3.08 27.57
N TYR A 92 -3.79 -3.54 28.15
CA TYR A 92 -4.65 -2.73 29.01
C TYR A 92 -5.11 -3.52 30.24
N PHE A 93 -5.48 -2.80 31.30
CA PHE A 93 -6.03 -3.39 32.49
C PHE A 93 -7.55 -3.47 32.44
N ASN A 94 -8.12 -4.68 32.58
CA ASN A 94 -9.56 -4.93 32.43
C ASN A 94 -10.32 -4.83 33.76
N GLY A 95 -9.68 -4.30 34.82
CA GLY A 95 -10.22 -4.24 36.20
C GLY A 95 -9.82 -5.42 37.08
N LYS A 96 -9.21 -6.48 36.52
CA LYS A 96 -8.75 -7.67 37.25
C LYS A 96 -7.30 -8.04 36.89
N GLU A 97 -6.95 -7.98 35.64
CA GLU A 97 -5.65 -8.39 35.13
C GLU A 97 -5.26 -7.59 33.85
N MET A 98 -3.98 -7.63 33.52
CA MET A 98 -3.51 -7.11 32.21
C MET A 98 -3.95 -8.03 31.08
N ARG A 99 -4.48 -7.46 30.01
CA ARG A 99 -4.90 -8.16 28.78
C ARG A 99 -4.14 -7.61 27.58
N ASN A 100 -3.74 -8.51 26.70
CA ASN A 100 -3.17 -8.16 25.40
C ASN A 100 -4.18 -8.44 24.29
N GLU A 101 -4.37 -7.46 23.43
CA GLU A 101 -5.30 -7.56 22.30
C GLU A 101 -4.75 -6.85 21.06
N ILE A 102 -5.27 -7.19 19.88
CA ILE A 102 -4.97 -6.48 18.65
C ILE A 102 -6.17 -5.62 18.30
N VAL A 103 -5.94 -4.31 18.13
CA VAL A 103 -6.93 -3.34 17.65
C VAL A 103 -6.66 -3.08 16.18
N TYR A 104 -7.62 -3.35 15.32
CA TYR A 104 -7.53 -3.10 13.89
C TYR A 104 -7.94 -1.68 13.56
N LEU A 105 -7.18 -1.03 12.69
CA LEU A 105 -7.45 0.33 12.22
C LEU A 105 -8.43 0.34 11.04
N ILE A 106 -8.47 -0.75 10.28
CA ILE A 106 -9.29 -0.96 9.09
C ILE A 106 -9.87 -2.37 9.11
N ASP A 107 -11.14 -2.54 8.70
CA ASP A 107 -11.70 -3.83 8.32
C ASP A 107 -11.42 -4.04 6.82
N PHE A 108 -10.43 -4.86 6.51
CA PHE A 108 -10.04 -5.17 5.13
C PHE A 108 -10.96 -6.19 4.45
N GLU A 109 -11.78 -6.89 5.19
CA GLU A 109 -12.69 -7.92 4.65
C GLU A 109 -14.04 -7.31 4.25
N HIS A 110 -14.45 -6.26 4.94
CA HIS A 110 -15.75 -5.63 4.73
C HIS A 110 -15.58 -4.13 4.56
N ALA A 111 -15.47 -3.67 3.31
CA ALA A 111 -15.23 -2.27 3.00
C ALA A 111 -16.33 -1.34 3.58
N ASP A 112 -17.56 -1.81 3.63
CA ASP A 112 -18.73 -1.09 4.15
C ASP A 112 -18.69 -0.82 5.67
N LYS A 113 -17.81 -1.50 6.40
CA LYS A 113 -17.59 -1.22 7.83
C LYS A 113 -16.61 -0.09 8.09
N ASN A 114 -15.97 0.41 7.05
CA ASN A 114 -15.06 1.54 7.15
C ASN A 114 -15.75 2.83 6.70
N THR A 115 -15.33 3.94 7.27
CA THR A 115 -15.74 5.28 6.84
C THR A 115 -14.74 5.81 5.83
N PHE A 116 -15.20 6.06 4.61
CA PHE A 116 -14.41 6.65 3.54
C PHE A 116 -14.81 8.11 3.35
N GLN A 117 -13.86 9.01 3.45
CA GLN A 117 -14.09 10.44 3.31
C GLN A 117 -13.09 11.06 2.34
N VAL A 118 -13.55 12.01 1.56
CA VAL A 118 -12.72 12.92 0.77
C VAL A 118 -12.87 14.32 1.35
N ILE A 119 -11.77 14.90 1.79
CA ILE A 119 -11.76 16.21 2.45
C ILE A 119 -10.84 17.12 1.67
N ASN A 120 -11.36 18.24 1.19
CA ASN A 120 -10.55 19.25 0.52
C ASN A 120 -10.15 20.39 1.46
N GLN A 121 -9.12 21.13 1.07
CA GLN A 121 -8.64 22.31 1.79
C GLN A 121 -8.32 22.02 3.28
N TRP A 122 -7.73 20.84 3.54
CA TRP A 122 -7.35 20.42 4.88
C TRP A 122 -6.11 21.18 5.35
N THR A 123 -6.28 22.05 6.33
CA THR A 123 -5.18 22.79 6.94
C THR A 123 -4.51 21.98 8.05
N PHE A 124 -3.20 21.92 8.07
CA PHE A 124 -2.41 21.31 9.13
C PHE A 124 -1.23 22.21 9.51
N ILE A 125 -0.93 22.32 10.79
CA ILE A 125 0.11 23.21 11.34
C ILE A 125 1.15 22.38 12.08
N GLU A 126 2.41 22.47 11.64
CA GLU A 126 3.55 21.87 12.35
C GLU A 126 4.73 22.86 12.29
N ASN A 127 5.71 22.68 11.41
CA ASN A 127 6.80 23.65 11.21
C ASN A 127 6.34 24.87 10.40
N ALA A 128 5.27 24.71 9.63
CA ALA A 128 4.54 25.76 8.92
C ALA A 128 3.06 25.37 8.82
N GLU A 129 2.21 26.35 8.54
CA GLU A 129 0.82 26.12 8.16
C GLU A 129 0.77 25.72 6.68
N LYS A 130 0.17 24.58 6.40
CA LYS A 130 -0.05 24.07 5.04
C LYS A 130 -1.50 23.65 4.87
N ARG A 131 -1.96 23.72 3.62
CA ARG A 131 -3.31 23.36 3.23
C ARG A 131 -3.23 22.51 1.98
N ALA A 132 -3.54 21.21 2.13
CA ALA A 132 -3.60 20.27 1.03
C ALA A 132 -4.89 20.44 0.23
N ASP A 133 -4.83 20.27 -1.08
CA ASP A 133 -5.99 20.37 -1.96
C ASP A 133 -7.04 19.32 -1.60
N ILE A 134 -6.66 18.05 -1.65
CA ILE A 134 -7.55 16.93 -1.27
C ILE A 134 -6.77 15.93 -0.42
N ILE A 135 -7.40 15.43 0.64
CA ILE A 135 -6.93 14.27 1.39
C ILE A 135 -8.03 13.21 1.42
N VAL A 136 -7.65 11.97 1.12
CA VAL A 136 -8.51 10.80 1.25
C VAL A 136 -8.30 10.18 2.63
N PHE A 137 -9.36 10.15 3.41
CA PHE A 137 -9.41 9.57 4.75
C PHE A 137 -10.10 8.21 4.72
N VAL A 138 -9.58 7.27 5.48
CA VAL A 138 -10.27 6.04 5.86
C VAL A 138 -10.25 5.94 7.37
N ASN A 139 -11.42 5.83 7.97
CA ASN A 139 -11.59 5.76 9.43
C ASN A 139 -10.93 6.94 10.18
N GLY A 140 -10.95 8.13 9.59
CA GLY A 140 -10.34 9.32 10.16
C GLY A 140 -8.81 9.43 9.97
N LEU A 141 -8.17 8.46 9.31
CA LEU A 141 -6.73 8.45 9.01
C LEU A 141 -6.46 9.07 7.62
N PRO A 142 -5.54 10.03 7.47
CA PRO A 142 -5.25 10.73 6.22
C PRO A 142 -4.34 9.89 5.32
N LEU A 143 -4.90 8.87 4.64
CA LEU A 143 -4.12 7.86 3.96
C LEU A 143 -3.53 8.30 2.62
N VAL A 144 -4.20 9.23 1.90
CA VAL A 144 -3.69 9.70 0.61
C VAL A 144 -3.78 11.22 0.54
N VAL A 145 -2.67 11.85 0.19
CA VAL A 145 -2.60 13.29 -0.11
C VAL A 145 -2.57 13.47 -1.62
N VAL A 146 -3.51 14.26 -2.14
CA VAL A 146 -3.64 14.59 -3.55
C VAL A 146 -3.34 16.07 -3.73
N GLU A 147 -2.37 16.37 -4.57
CA GLU A 147 -2.01 17.74 -4.97
C GLU A 147 -2.40 17.95 -6.43
N LEU A 148 -3.12 19.01 -6.67
CA LEU A 148 -3.66 19.37 -7.97
C LEU A 148 -2.92 20.57 -8.54
N LYS A 149 -2.85 20.65 -9.86
CA LYS A 149 -2.37 21.82 -10.59
C LYS A 149 -3.35 22.22 -11.68
N SER A 150 -3.35 23.52 -11.98
CA SER A 150 -4.27 24.06 -12.97
C SER A 150 -3.92 23.59 -14.38
N PRO A 151 -4.87 23.00 -15.11
CA PRO A 151 -4.66 22.58 -16.50
C PRO A 151 -4.55 23.78 -17.48
N SER A 152 -4.85 24.99 -17.03
CA SER A 152 -4.92 26.18 -17.89
C SER A 152 -3.60 26.99 -18.00
N ARG A 153 -2.55 26.57 -17.32
CA ARG A 153 -1.22 27.21 -17.41
C ARG A 153 -0.34 26.41 -18.37
N GLU A 154 0.10 27.03 -19.46
CA GLU A 154 0.98 26.44 -20.48
C GLU A 154 2.35 25.95 -19.93
N GLU A 155 2.73 26.36 -18.71
CA GLU A 155 4.03 26.07 -18.09
C GLU A 155 3.93 25.23 -16.79
N THR A 156 2.73 24.89 -16.29
CA THR A 156 2.57 24.01 -15.12
C THR A 156 2.47 22.57 -15.56
N ASP A 157 3.40 21.75 -15.09
CA ASP A 157 3.32 20.31 -15.25
C ASP A 157 3.12 19.61 -13.88
N ALA A 158 2.87 18.32 -13.90
CA ALA A 158 2.73 17.53 -12.70
C ALA A 158 3.96 17.57 -11.78
N SER A 159 5.13 18.00 -12.28
CA SER A 159 6.37 18.20 -11.49
C SER A 159 6.21 19.28 -10.42
N GLU A 160 5.40 20.31 -10.64
CA GLU A 160 5.11 21.31 -9.61
C GLU A 160 4.32 20.70 -8.44
N ALA A 161 3.35 19.82 -8.74
CA ALA A 161 2.62 19.09 -7.71
C ALA A 161 3.55 18.17 -6.91
N TYR A 162 4.49 17.49 -7.57
CA TYR A 162 5.51 16.70 -6.88
C TYR A 162 6.37 17.56 -5.94
N LEU A 163 6.87 18.70 -6.41
CA LEU A 163 7.65 19.61 -5.57
C LEU A 163 6.85 20.12 -4.37
N GLN A 164 5.56 20.40 -4.55
CA GLN A 164 4.68 20.82 -3.47
C GLN A 164 4.50 19.71 -2.42
N LEU A 165 4.28 18.47 -2.84
CA LEU A 165 4.24 17.32 -1.95
C LEU A 165 5.55 17.15 -1.16
N ARG A 166 6.71 17.36 -1.81
CA ARG A 166 8.02 17.32 -1.13
C ARG A 166 8.17 18.44 -0.10
N ASN A 167 7.66 19.62 -0.39
CA ASN A 167 7.63 20.73 0.55
C ASN A 167 6.74 20.42 1.76
N TYR A 168 5.56 19.84 1.52
CA TYR A 168 4.69 19.39 2.61
C TYR A 168 5.38 18.36 3.51
N MET A 169 6.05 17.36 2.94
CA MET A 169 6.80 16.35 3.72
C MET A 169 7.90 16.95 4.60
N LYS A 170 8.46 18.10 4.19
CA LYS A 170 9.44 18.85 4.98
C LYS A 170 8.79 19.71 6.07
N ASP A 171 7.72 20.40 5.73
CA ASP A 171 7.11 21.42 6.56
C ASP A 171 6.09 20.85 7.56
N ILE A 172 5.42 19.77 7.17
CA ILE A 172 4.37 19.08 7.96
C ILE A 172 4.55 17.54 7.96
N PRO A 173 5.74 17.04 8.36
CA PRO A 173 6.07 15.62 8.26
C PRO A 173 5.13 14.68 9.03
N SER A 174 4.50 15.15 10.12
CA SER A 174 3.60 14.32 10.91
C SER A 174 2.35 13.91 10.15
N LEU A 175 1.84 14.72 9.22
CA LEU A 175 0.76 14.31 8.32
C LEU A 175 1.17 13.10 7.46
N PHE A 176 2.41 13.11 6.96
CA PHE A 176 2.94 12.04 6.10
C PHE A 176 3.39 10.79 6.87
N THR A 177 3.44 10.83 8.20
CA THR A 177 3.58 9.62 9.02
C THR A 177 2.41 8.66 8.76
N PHE A 178 1.21 9.18 8.52
CA PHE A 178 -0.01 8.41 8.25
C PHE A 178 -0.31 8.19 6.76
N ASN A 179 0.57 8.63 5.86
CA ASN A 179 0.33 8.56 4.42
C ASN A 179 0.67 7.19 3.84
N MET A 180 -0.22 6.63 3.03
CA MET A 180 0.04 5.39 2.29
C MET A 180 0.68 5.66 0.94
N PHE A 181 0.16 6.63 0.21
CA PHE A 181 0.75 7.13 -1.02
C PHE A 181 0.29 8.57 -1.32
N CYS A 182 0.93 9.23 -2.25
CA CYS A 182 0.61 10.56 -2.71
C CYS A 182 0.15 10.52 -4.17
N VAL A 183 -0.68 11.47 -4.55
CA VAL A 183 -1.11 11.66 -5.94
C VAL A 183 -0.72 13.07 -6.37
N MET A 184 -0.16 13.17 -7.57
CA MET A 184 0.03 14.43 -8.29
C MET A 184 -0.79 14.41 -9.57
N SER A 185 -1.51 15.51 -9.85
CA SER A 185 -2.37 15.56 -11.01
C SER A 185 -2.55 16.98 -11.56
N ASP A 186 -2.58 17.10 -12.89
CA ASP A 186 -2.84 18.34 -13.62
C ASP A 186 -3.97 18.19 -14.66
N MET A 187 -4.85 17.22 -14.50
CA MET A 187 -5.92 16.79 -15.39
C MET A 187 -5.44 15.98 -16.60
N ALA A 188 -4.35 16.37 -17.25
CA ALA A 188 -3.77 15.61 -18.38
C ALA A 188 -2.97 14.42 -17.91
N LEU A 189 -2.35 14.52 -16.73
CA LEU A 189 -1.48 13.51 -16.16
C LEU A 189 -1.78 13.32 -14.68
N SER A 190 -2.14 12.10 -14.29
CA SER A 190 -2.36 11.71 -12.91
C SER A 190 -1.44 10.56 -12.55
N LYS A 191 -0.66 10.71 -11.48
CA LYS A 191 0.31 9.70 -11.03
C LYS A 191 0.29 9.51 -9.51
N ALA A 192 0.51 8.29 -9.07
CA ALA A 192 0.67 7.93 -7.66
C ALA A 192 2.10 7.50 -7.34
N GLY A 193 2.57 7.86 -6.16
CA GLY A 193 3.87 7.47 -5.64
C GLY A 193 3.91 7.55 -4.12
N THR A 194 5.01 7.11 -3.52
CA THR A 194 5.15 7.08 -2.06
C THR A 194 6.00 8.24 -1.53
N ILE A 195 6.01 8.40 -0.22
CA ILE A 195 6.85 9.41 0.46
C ILE A 195 8.35 9.27 0.16
N THR A 196 8.81 8.08 -0.23
CA THR A 196 10.21 7.81 -0.58
C THR A 196 10.46 7.82 -2.08
N SER A 197 9.42 7.90 -2.91
CA SER A 197 9.54 7.88 -4.37
C SER A 197 10.15 9.17 -4.90
N LYS A 198 11.07 9.03 -5.84
CA LYS A 198 11.45 10.13 -6.72
C LYS A 198 10.33 10.35 -7.75
N GLU A 199 10.32 11.48 -8.42
CA GLU A 199 9.29 11.84 -9.39
C GLU A 199 9.15 10.81 -10.53
N ASP A 200 10.27 10.32 -11.05
CA ASP A 200 10.33 9.29 -12.10
C ASP A 200 9.74 7.93 -11.67
N ARG A 201 9.44 7.77 -10.39
CA ARG A 201 8.81 6.57 -9.81
C ARG A 201 7.32 6.74 -9.52
N TYR A 202 6.76 7.92 -9.74
CA TYR A 202 5.33 8.10 -9.72
C TYR A 202 4.73 7.51 -11.00
N MET A 203 3.70 6.69 -10.85
CA MET A 203 3.11 5.89 -11.93
C MET A 203 1.66 6.26 -12.17
N GLU A 204 1.30 6.30 -13.45
CA GLU A 204 -0.10 6.38 -13.88
C GLU A 204 -0.85 5.09 -13.52
N TRP A 205 -2.18 5.20 -13.47
CA TRP A 205 -3.08 4.05 -13.37
C TRP A 205 -3.99 4.05 -14.59
N LYS A 206 -3.76 3.11 -15.54
CA LYS A 206 -4.28 3.19 -16.92
C LYS A 206 -5.49 2.31 -17.20
N THR A 207 -6.12 1.73 -16.18
CA THR A 207 -7.31 0.89 -16.37
C THR A 207 -8.17 0.86 -15.12
N LYS A 208 -9.49 0.79 -15.30
CA LYS A 208 -10.45 0.71 -14.19
C LYS A 208 -10.63 -0.73 -13.68
N ASP A 209 -10.45 -1.73 -14.51
CA ASP A 209 -10.79 -3.15 -14.23
C ASP A 209 -9.67 -4.16 -14.58
N GLY A 210 -8.57 -3.70 -15.16
CA GLY A 210 -7.45 -4.54 -15.56
C GLY A 210 -7.54 -5.08 -16.98
N ASP A 211 -8.59 -4.74 -17.72
CA ASP A 211 -8.64 -4.98 -19.15
C ASP A 211 -7.82 -3.90 -19.87
N TYR A 212 -7.05 -4.35 -20.86
CA TYR A 212 -6.22 -3.46 -21.63
C TYR A 212 -7.07 -2.74 -22.68
N GLU A 213 -7.55 -1.57 -22.32
CA GLU A 213 -8.00 -0.59 -23.29
C GLU A 213 -6.79 0.19 -23.78
N SER A 214 -6.62 0.30 -25.10
CA SER A 214 -5.54 1.11 -25.66
C SER A 214 -5.86 2.59 -25.48
N THR A 215 -5.69 3.09 -24.29
CA THR A 215 -5.74 4.51 -24.00
C THR A 215 -4.33 5.05 -24.14
N GLU A 216 -4.02 5.73 -25.24
CA GLU A 216 -2.81 6.54 -25.36
C GLU A 216 -2.80 7.63 -24.27
N PHE A 217 -3.98 8.03 -23.83
CA PHE A 217 -4.22 8.97 -22.73
C PHE A 217 -5.16 8.32 -21.73
N ALA A 218 -4.69 8.08 -20.50
CA ALA A 218 -5.55 7.76 -19.39
C ALA A 218 -6.17 9.06 -18.90
N ASP A 219 -7.47 9.22 -19.09
CA ASP A 219 -8.22 10.33 -18.50
C ASP A 219 -8.10 10.28 -16.96
N TYR A 220 -8.19 11.43 -16.31
CA TYR A 220 -8.08 11.51 -14.84
C TYR A 220 -9.12 10.63 -14.13
N ASP A 221 -10.32 10.48 -14.71
CA ASP A 221 -11.35 9.60 -14.16
C ASP A 221 -10.92 8.13 -14.16
N THR A 222 -10.24 7.65 -15.21
CA THR A 222 -9.65 6.30 -15.25
C THR A 222 -8.62 6.10 -14.14
N PHE A 223 -7.80 7.10 -13.87
CA PHE A 223 -6.85 7.04 -12.76
C PHE A 223 -7.56 6.96 -11.40
N PHE A 224 -8.47 7.91 -11.12
CA PHE A 224 -9.13 7.99 -9.82
C PHE A 224 -10.07 6.80 -9.58
N GLU A 225 -10.93 6.47 -10.52
CA GLU A 225 -11.81 5.30 -10.40
C GLU A 225 -11.02 3.98 -10.39
N GLY A 226 -9.89 3.95 -11.10
CA GLY A 226 -9.01 2.78 -11.16
C GLY A 226 -8.35 2.46 -9.83
N ILE A 227 -7.89 3.44 -9.06
CA ILE A 227 -7.14 3.21 -7.81
C ILE A 227 -8.02 3.35 -6.56
N PHE A 228 -9.07 4.18 -6.59
CA PHE A 228 -9.85 4.56 -5.41
C PHE A 228 -11.19 3.84 -5.24
N GLN A 229 -11.53 2.84 -6.06
CA GLN A 229 -12.63 1.93 -5.70
C GLN A 229 -12.36 1.37 -4.30
N ARG A 230 -13.32 1.46 -3.38
CA ARG A 230 -13.12 1.23 -1.94
C ARG A 230 -12.45 -0.09 -1.62
N GLU A 231 -12.95 -1.18 -2.20
CA GLU A 231 -12.39 -2.52 -2.00
C GLU A 231 -10.97 -2.63 -2.57
N ARG A 232 -10.72 -2.00 -3.72
CA ARG A 232 -9.40 -1.99 -4.36
C ARG A 232 -8.41 -1.14 -3.57
N LEU A 233 -8.81 0.03 -3.10
CA LEU A 233 -7.96 0.87 -2.24
C LEU A 233 -7.52 0.09 -1.00
N LEU A 234 -8.45 -0.60 -0.34
CA LEU A 234 -8.14 -1.44 0.81
C LEU A 234 -7.18 -2.59 0.46
N ASP A 235 -7.42 -3.28 -0.66
CA ASP A 235 -6.54 -4.36 -1.13
C ASP A 235 -5.14 -3.84 -1.48
N ILE A 236 -5.04 -2.67 -2.13
CA ILE A 236 -3.74 -2.02 -2.40
C ILE A 236 -3.02 -1.71 -1.09
N ILE A 237 -3.68 -1.11 -0.13
CA ILE A 237 -3.10 -0.76 1.17
C ILE A 237 -2.62 -2.01 1.91
N LYS A 238 -3.42 -3.07 1.92
CA LYS A 238 -3.09 -4.30 2.64
C LYS A 238 -1.99 -5.11 1.96
N ASN A 239 -2.05 -5.27 0.65
CA ASN A 239 -1.31 -6.32 -0.07
C ASN A 239 -0.33 -5.81 -1.13
N PHE A 240 -0.37 -4.54 -1.50
CA PHE A 240 0.41 -3.98 -2.62
C PHE A 240 1.22 -2.73 -2.26
N ILE A 241 1.38 -2.48 -0.97
CA ILE A 241 2.32 -1.51 -0.41
C ILE A 241 3.25 -2.23 0.56
N CYS A 242 4.55 -2.08 0.35
CA CYS A 242 5.57 -2.69 1.22
C CYS A 242 6.77 -1.76 1.41
N PHE A 243 7.64 -2.12 2.34
CA PHE A 243 8.94 -1.49 2.52
C PHE A 243 10.06 -2.45 2.09
N SER A 244 11.01 -1.91 1.35
CA SER A 244 12.27 -2.57 0.99
C SER A 244 13.39 -1.97 1.83
N LYS A 245 14.15 -2.81 2.51
CA LYS A 245 15.33 -2.37 3.28
C LYS A 245 16.47 -2.09 2.33
N GLU A 246 16.90 -0.84 2.28
CA GLU A 246 18.03 -0.38 1.48
C GLU A 246 19.23 -0.02 2.35
N GLU A 247 20.41 0.12 1.77
CA GLU A 247 21.64 0.48 2.51
C GLU A 247 21.51 1.79 3.30
N LYS A 248 20.73 2.75 2.79
CA LYS A 248 20.53 4.08 3.38
C LYS A 248 19.14 4.28 4.03
N GLY A 249 18.48 3.20 4.41
CA GLY A 249 17.17 3.26 5.06
C GLY A 249 16.13 2.38 4.38
N SER A 250 14.85 2.72 4.52
CA SER A 250 13.73 1.97 3.93
C SER A 250 13.14 2.74 2.76
N ALA A 251 12.87 2.04 1.66
CA ALA A 251 12.11 2.56 0.52
C ALA A 251 10.69 1.98 0.56
N LYS A 252 9.68 2.85 0.59
CA LYS A 252 8.28 2.45 0.47
C LYS A 252 7.93 2.23 -1.00
N ILE A 253 7.30 1.13 -1.30
CA ILE A 253 6.95 0.68 -2.65
C ILE A 253 5.43 0.60 -2.75
N LEU A 254 4.87 1.20 -3.80
CA LEU A 254 3.49 1.04 -4.24
C LEU A 254 3.51 0.26 -5.55
N ALA A 255 2.70 -0.79 -5.66
CA ALA A 255 2.56 -1.53 -6.91
C ALA A 255 1.92 -0.67 -8.01
N GLY A 256 2.42 -0.79 -9.23
CA GLY A 256 1.74 -0.23 -10.40
C GLY A 256 0.50 -1.04 -10.79
N TYR A 257 -0.42 -0.44 -11.56
CA TYR A 257 -1.65 -1.10 -12.01
C TYR A 257 -1.39 -2.45 -12.70
N HIS A 258 -0.37 -2.51 -13.56
CA HIS A 258 0.01 -3.72 -14.27
C HIS A 258 0.50 -4.84 -13.34
N GLN A 259 1.15 -4.49 -12.22
CA GLN A 259 1.56 -5.45 -11.19
C GLN A 259 0.34 -5.92 -10.40
N TYR A 260 -0.51 -4.99 -9.98
CA TYR A 260 -1.74 -5.28 -9.23
C TYR A 260 -2.62 -6.30 -9.97
N PHE A 261 -3.07 -5.96 -11.18
CA PHE A 261 -3.99 -6.80 -11.94
C PHE A 261 -3.37 -8.13 -12.38
N ALA A 262 -2.08 -8.13 -12.75
CA ALA A 262 -1.40 -9.36 -13.12
C ALA A 262 -1.24 -10.32 -11.93
N VAL A 263 -0.90 -9.81 -10.74
CA VAL A 263 -0.79 -10.62 -9.52
C VAL A 263 -2.17 -11.15 -9.10
N LYS A 264 -3.22 -10.32 -9.11
CA LYS A 264 -4.59 -10.79 -8.83
C LYS A 264 -5.00 -11.92 -9.77
N LYS A 265 -4.76 -11.76 -11.06
CA LYS A 265 -5.04 -12.79 -12.09
C LYS A 265 -4.21 -14.07 -11.86
N ALA A 266 -2.96 -13.93 -11.43
CA ALA A 266 -2.10 -15.07 -11.10
C ALA A 266 -2.63 -15.84 -9.89
N ILE A 267 -3.07 -15.15 -8.84
CA ILE A 267 -3.69 -15.79 -7.64
C ILE A 267 -4.95 -16.58 -8.03
N GLU A 268 -5.85 -15.99 -8.80
CA GLU A 268 -7.05 -16.67 -9.31
C GLU A 268 -6.71 -17.96 -10.08
N ARG A 269 -5.73 -17.86 -10.99
CA ARG A 269 -5.25 -19.01 -11.77
C ARG A 269 -4.60 -20.06 -10.88
N THR A 270 -3.89 -19.67 -9.84
CA THR A 270 -3.27 -20.59 -8.91
C THR A 270 -4.31 -21.36 -8.11
N LYS A 271 -5.32 -20.67 -7.57
CA LYS A 271 -6.45 -21.35 -6.89
C LYS A 271 -7.09 -22.42 -7.79
N HIS A 272 -7.30 -22.10 -9.06
CA HIS A 272 -7.83 -23.07 -10.02
C HIS A 272 -6.82 -24.22 -10.28
N ALA A 273 -5.53 -23.91 -10.38
CA ALA A 273 -4.49 -24.90 -10.69
C ALA A 273 -4.33 -25.94 -9.57
N THR A 274 -4.55 -25.57 -8.30
CA THR A 274 -4.46 -26.52 -7.16
C THR A 274 -5.47 -27.66 -7.25
N VAL A 275 -6.59 -27.48 -7.95
CA VAL A 275 -7.64 -28.48 -8.12
C VAL A 275 -7.72 -29.02 -9.56
N SER A 276 -6.76 -28.71 -10.42
CA SER A 276 -6.72 -29.14 -11.82
C SER A 276 -5.37 -29.75 -12.21
N ASN A 277 -4.65 -29.15 -13.16
CA ASN A 277 -3.42 -29.71 -13.70
C ASN A 277 -2.11 -29.14 -13.10
N GLY A 278 -2.20 -28.29 -12.09
CA GLY A 278 -1.06 -27.68 -11.43
C GLY A 278 -0.37 -26.56 -12.24
N LYS A 279 -0.89 -26.16 -13.41
CA LYS A 279 -0.27 -25.16 -14.29
C LYS A 279 -1.06 -23.88 -14.28
N ILE A 280 -0.41 -22.77 -13.86
CA ILE A 280 -1.02 -21.45 -13.78
C ILE A 280 -0.85 -20.62 -15.05
N GLY A 281 0.17 -20.89 -15.85
CA GLY A 281 0.46 -20.15 -17.09
C GLY A 281 1.82 -19.45 -17.07
N VAL A 282 1.94 -18.42 -17.89
CA VAL A 282 3.15 -17.60 -18.03
C VAL A 282 2.83 -16.15 -17.68
N PHE A 283 3.67 -15.55 -16.84
CA PHE A 283 3.63 -14.13 -16.51
C PHE A 283 4.72 -13.41 -17.33
N TRP A 284 4.27 -12.58 -18.27
CA TRP A 284 5.19 -11.83 -19.12
C TRP A 284 4.98 -10.33 -18.98
N HIS A 285 6.06 -9.62 -18.69
CA HIS A 285 6.12 -8.15 -18.66
C HIS A 285 7.43 -7.70 -19.34
N THR A 286 7.47 -6.47 -19.83
CA THR A 286 8.68 -5.87 -20.41
C THR A 286 9.83 -5.83 -19.39
N GLN A 287 11.06 -5.75 -19.88
CA GLN A 287 12.22 -5.57 -19.02
C GLN A 287 12.12 -4.22 -18.28
N GLY A 288 12.47 -4.20 -17.00
CA GLY A 288 12.38 -2.99 -16.16
C GLY A 288 10.99 -2.71 -15.56
N SER A 289 9.94 -3.48 -15.87
CA SER A 289 8.57 -3.29 -15.34
C SER A 289 8.37 -3.74 -13.88
N GLY A 290 9.43 -4.13 -13.17
CA GLY A 290 9.32 -4.55 -11.77
C GLY A 290 8.82 -5.98 -11.56
N LYS A 291 9.13 -6.93 -12.45
CA LYS A 291 8.74 -8.35 -12.31
C LYS A 291 9.08 -8.96 -10.95
N SER A 292 10.26 -8.66 -10.41
CA SER A 292 10.70 -9.13 -9.08
C SER A 292 9.76 -8.66 -7.96
N LEU A 293 9.27 -7.42 -8.04
CA LEU A 293 8.28 -6.88 -7.10
C LEU A 293 6.92 -7.58 -7.29
N SER A 294 6.51 -7.84 -8.53
CA SER A 294 5.28 -8.62 -8.78
C SER A 294 5.38 -10.02 -8.17
N MET A 295 6.54 -10.67 -8.21
CA MET A 295 6.77 -11.97 -7.55
C MET A 295 6.69 -11.87 -6.03
N ILE A 296 7.17 -10.76 -5.43
CA ILE A 296 7.06 -10.52 -3.98
C ILE A 296 5.59 -10.36 -3.57
N PHE A 297 4.82 -9.52 -4.27
CA PHE A 297 3.38 -9.37 -4.02
C PHE A 297 2.62 -10.68 -4.23
N TYR A 298 2.97 -11.43 -5.26
CA TYR A 298 2.40 -12.73 -5.53
C TYR A 298 2.72 -13.74 -4.42
N ALA A 299 3.97 -13.83 -3.97
CA ALA A 299 4.36 -14.70 -2.88
C ALA A 299 3.66 -14.33 -1.56
N HIS A 300 3.51 -13.04 -1.27
CA HIS A 300 2.77 -12.54 -0.11
C HIS A 300 1.31 -13.02 -0.14
N LEU A 301 0.62 -12.82 -1.26
CA LEU A 301 -0.78 -13.26 -1.41
C LEU A 301 -0.93 -14.78 -1.41
N LEU A 302 0.00 -15.53 -2.01
CA LEU A 302 -0.03 -17.00 -1.96
C LEU A 302 -0.03 -17.54 -0.53
N GLN A 303 0.75 -16.93 0.36
CA GLN A 303 0.80 -17.34 1.76
C GLN A 303 -0.52 -17.15 2.50
N GLN A 304 -1.29 -16.14 2.12
CA GLN A 304 -2.61 -15.87 2.70
C GLN A 304 -3.69 -16.77 2.10
N GLU A 305 -3.68 -16.93 0.78
CA GLU A 305 -4.75 -17.59 0.03
C GLU A 305 -4.66 -19.11 0.01
N LEU A 306 -3.45 -19.69 0.18
CA LEU A 306 -3.20 -21.12 0.15
C LEU A 306 -2.78 -21.71 1.51
N SER A 307 -3.11 -21.05 2.62
CA SER A 307 -2.79 -21.55 3.98
C SER A 307 -1.29 -21.84 4.17
N GLN A 308 -0.44 -20.88 3.84
CA GLN A 308 1.01 -20.90 4.05
C GLN A 308 1.75 -22.03 3.27
N PRO A 309 1.68 -22.03 1.94
CA PRO A 309 2.35 -23.01 1.12
C PRO A 309 3.88 -22.86 1.17
N THR A 310 4.61 -23.93 0.88
CA THR A 310 6.03 -23.81 0.55
C THR A 310 6.19 -23.30 -0.87
N ILE A 311 6.87 -22.17 -1.05
CA ILE A 311 7.14 -21.54 -2.35
C ILE A 311 8.57 -21.85 -2.75
N VAL A 312 8.76 -22.52 -3.89
CA VAL A 312 10.08 -22.76 -4.45
C VAL A 312 10.26 -21.89 -5.69
N VAL A 313 11.26 -21.00 -5.64
CA VAL A 313 11.62 -20.12 -6.75
C VAL A 313 12.83 -20.73 -7.46
N ILE A 314 12.66 -21.08 -8.74
CA ILE A 314 13.70 -21.71 -9.55
C ILE A 314 14.16 -20.71 -10.61
N THR A 315 15.47 -20.43 -10.64
CA THR A 315 16.10 -19.54 -11.61
C THR A 315 17.01 -20.30 -12.55
N ASP A 316 17.25 -19.74 -13.74
CA ASP A 316 18.13 -20.36 -14.73
C ASP A 316 19.61 -20.17 -14.39
N ARG A 317 19.98 -19.07 -13.75
CA ARG A 317 21.37 -18.66 -13.48
C ARG A 317 21.57 -18.17 -12.05
N ASN A 318 22.77 -18.41 -11.52
CA ASN A 318 23.15 -18.00 -10.15
C ASN A 318 23.04 -16.49 -9.93
N ASP A 319 23.51 -15.67 -10.89
CA ASP A 319 23.43 -14.21 -10.78
C ASP A 319 21.99 -13.68 -10.71
N LEU A 320 21.05 -14.31 -11.42
CA LEU A 320 19.61 -14.00 -11.33
C LEU A 320 19.02 -14.48 -10.00
N ASP A 321 19.48 -15.64 -9.52
CA ASP A 321 19.07 -16.17 -8.22
C ASP A 321 19.46 -15.20 -7.10
N ASP A 322 20.72 -14.77 -7.08
CA ASP A 322 21.26 -13.84 -6.10
C ASP A 322 20.52 -12.48 -6.11
N GLN A 323 20.24 -11.94 -7.29
CA GLN A 323 19.50 -10.67 -7.43
C GLN A 323 18.06 -10.80 -6.90
N LEU A 324 17.37 -11.86 -7.26
CA LEU A 324 16.00 -12.08 -6.87
C LEU A 324 15.88 -12.40 -5.38
N TYR A 325 16.76 -13.28 -4.88
CA TYR A 325 16.88 -13.58 -3.46
C TYR A 325 17.15 -12.33 -2.61
N THR A 326 18.09 -11.49 -3.06
CA THR A 326 18.40 -10.22 -2.39
C THR A 326 17.16 -9.30 -2.35
N GLN A 327 16.40 -9.20 -3.44
CA GLN A 327 15.19 -8.36 -3.48
C GLN A 327 14.10 -8.90 -2.53
N PHE A 328 13.91 -10.21 -2.47
CA PHE A 328 12.99 -10.83 -1.51
C PHE A 328 13.44 -10.62 -0.06
N SER A 329 14.73 -10.75 0.20
CA SER A 329 15.33 -10.56 1.53
C SER A 329 15.16 -9.12 2.03
N LYS A 330 15.21 -8.12 1.16
CA LYS A 330 14.93 -6.72 1.48
C LYS A 330 13.46 -6.49 1.90
N CYS A 331 12.53 -7.34 1.44
CA CYS A 331 11.10 -7.25 1.73
C CYS A 331 10.63 -8.34 2.74
N LYS A 332 11.53 -8.94 3.51
CA LYS A 332 11.22 -10.05 4.43
C LYS A 332 10.17 -9.70 5.48
N GLU A 333 10.13 -8.45 5.95
CA GLU A 333 9.13 -7.99 6.92
C GLU A 333 7.72 -8.02 6.32
N PHE A 334 7.58 -7.55 5.08
CA PHE A 334 6.31 -7.64 4.35
C PHE A 334 5.91 -9.10 4.07
N LEU A 335 6.86 -9.95 3.70
CA LEU A 335 6.63 -11.38 3.48
C LEU A 335 6.40 -12.14 4.80
N ARG A 336 6.73 -11.55 5.94
CA ARG A 336 6.72 -12.21 7.27
C ARG A 336 7.48 -13.53 7.30
N GLN A 337 8.48 -13.64 6.44
CA GLN A 337 9.35 -14.79 6.30
C GLN A 337 10.73 -14.37 5.86
N THR A 338 11.73 -15.11 6.31
CA THR A 338 13.08 -14.98 5.80
C THR A 338 13.26 -15.97 4.64
N PRO A 339 13.44 -15.49 3.40
CA PRO A 339 13.74 -16.35 2.27
C PRO A 339 15.04 -17.13 2.52
N MET A 340 15.13 -18.34 1.99
CA MET A 340 16.32 -19.19 2.08
C MET A 340 16.83 -19.50 0.69
N GLN A 341 18.14 -19.59 0.53
CA GLN A 341 18.79 -19.91 -0.75
C GLN A 341 19.54 -21.22 -0.62
N ALA A 342 19.26 -22.17 -1.49
CA ALA A 342 19.97 -23.43 -1.52
C ALA A 342 21.33 -23.26 -2.19
N ASN A 343 22.41 -23.68 -1.51
CA ASN A 343 23.77 -23.59 -1.99
C ASN A 343 24.33 -24.91 -2.55
N SER A 344 23.64 -26.03 -2.29
CA SER A 344 23.97 -27.34 -2.82
C SER A 344 22.69 -28.19 -2.95
N ARG A 345 22.81 -29.34 -3.61
CA ARG A 345 21.70 -30.31 -3.74
C ARG A 345 21.32 -30.93 -2.41
N GLU A 346 22.29 -31.25 -1.59
CA GLU A 346 22.11 -31.78 -0.24
C GLU A 346 21.36 -30.75 0.62
N ASN A 347 21.80 -29.50 0.55
CA ASN A 347 21.15 -28.38 1.25
C ASN A 347 19.71 -28.14 0.75
N LEU A 348 19.45 -28.25 -0.57
CA LEU A 348 18.10 -28.16 -1.10
C LEU A 348 17.20 -29.28 -0.54
N LYS A 349 17.71 -30.52 -0.46
CA LYS A 349 17.00 -31.64 0.16
C LYS A 349 16.68 -31.38 1.63
N GLU A 350 17.64 -30.89 2.40
CA GLU A 350 17.44 -30.51 3.81
C GLU A 350 16.39 -29.40 3.96
N LEU A 351 16.45 -28.37 3.11
CA LEU A 351 15.47 -27.27 3.15
C LEU A 351 14.05 -27.72 2.79
N LEU A 352 13.88 -28.74 1.97
CA LEU A 352 12.58 -29.30 1.56
C LEU A 352 12.11 -30.43 2.46
N SER A 353 13.01 -31.22 3.05
CA SER A 353 12.66 -32.36 3.90
C SER A 353 12.22 -31.90 5.29
N GLY A 354 11.18 -32.54 5.83
CA GLY A 354 10.67 -32.26 7.18
C GLY A 354 9.88 -30.95 7.33
N ARG A 355 9.57 -30.26 6.23
CA ARG A 355 8.67 -29.11 6.27
C ARG A 355 7.23 -29.54 6.10
N GLU A 356 6.42 -29.27 7.10
CA GLU A 356 4.98 -29.49 7.00
C GLU A 356 4.29 -28.38 6.22
N ALA A 357 4.76 -27.14 6.32
CA ALA A 357 4.25 -25.97 5.60
C ALA A 357 5.21 -24.77 5.72
N ASN A 358 5.00 -23.79 4.85
CA ASN A 358 5.56 -22.44 4.96
C ASN A 358 7.06 -22.31 4.68
N GLY A 359 7.43 -21.49 3.72
CA GLY A 359 8.81 -21.15 3.39
C GLY A 359 8.93 -20.62 1.96
N ILE A 360 9.93 -19.78 1.75
CA ILE A 360 10.34 -19.31 0.42
C ILE A 360 11.77 -19.77 0.21
N ILE A 361 11.97 -20.67 -0.75
CA ILE A 361 13.26 -21.32 -1.03
C ILE A 361 13.68 -20.96 -2.45
N PHE A 362 14.88 -20.42 -2.59
CA PHE A 362 15.51 -20.11 -3.86
C PHE A 362 16.46 -21.20 -4.28
N THR A 363 16.45 -21.58 -5.56
CA THR A 363 17.36 -22.58 -6.13
C THR A 363 17.52 -22.32 -7.62
N THR A 364 18.58 -22.87 -8.19
CA THR A 364 18.83 -22.83 -9.63
C THR A 364 18.37 -24.12 -10.31
N MET A 365 18.11 -24.05 -11.61
CA MET A 365 17.77 -25.24 -12.41
C MET A 365 18.80 -26.36 -12.30
N GLN A 366 20.10 -26.02 -12.22
CA GLN A 366 21.17 -26.99 -12.09
C GLN A 366 21.11 -27.79 -10.77
N LEU A 367 20.62 -27.19 -9.70
CA LEU A 367 20.43 -27.87 -8.43
C LEU A 367 19.13 -28.66 -8.38
N SER A 368 18.10 -28.25 -9.12
CA SER A 368 16.77 -28.86 -9.12
C SER A 368 16.60 -30.03 -10.09
N LEU A 369 17.36 -30.07 -11.22
CA LEU A 369 17.17 -31.03 -12.32
C LEU A 369 17.34 -32.51 -11.95
N ILE A 370 17.75 -32.87 -10.73
CA ILE A 370 17.95 -34.27 -10.30
C ILE A 370 16.77 -34.81 -9.48
N HIS A 371 15.79 -33.97 -9.11
CA HIS A 371 14.62 -34.43 -8.37
C HIS A 371 13.37 -34.70 -9.24
N ILE A 372 13.43 -34.42 -10.53
CA ILE A 372 12.32 -34.68 -11.47
C ILE A 372 12.42 -36.10 -12.05
N SER A 373 13.51 -36.82 -11.80
CA SER A 373 13.79 -38.15 -12.39
C SER A 373 13.73 -39.32 -11.38
N GLU A 374 13.37 -39.08 -10.14
CA GLU A 374 13.02 -40.09 -9.11
C GLU A 374 11.61 -39.79 -8.54
#